data_250ce10eba27a5cd410f6e6cc1614476
#
_entry.id   250ce10eba27a5cd410f6e6cc1614476
#
_cell.length_a   1.000
_cell.length_b   1.000
_cell.length_c   1.000
_cell.angle_alpha   90.00
_cell.angle_beta   90.00
_cell.angle_gamma   90.00
#
_symmetry.space_group_name_H-M   'P 1'
#
loop_
_entity.id
_entity.type
_entity.pdbx_description
1 polymer ?
#
loop_
_entity_poly.entity_id
_entity_poly.type
_entity_poly.pdbx_seq_one_letter_code
_entity_poly.pdbx_strand_id
1 'polypeptide(L)'
;VKMRFIMILSLIFYLAGCQAFPGYDQETQVGMLVETTIHDQAWGQQGYKGLQTIQEDYGVDIYFKEGIKNYTQTAEAVEDLVNKGVDVIFGHSNIYGNHFREIHQAYPEVDFIYFNGEFSAENVTSLNFSARAMGFFAGMVAGEMTETNRIGLIGVFEWQPEVEGFYEGVIHQNPEADVDIALTNSWENTQMALMFYENMSEEGADVFYPAGDIFNVPVIEQAQIDGNYAIGYVQDQSSVAENTVLTSTVQKVDEVYRIAMERYMNDNLPGKALMFDFQEGAIEMGEYSPAVPADFQKEMRAAVEQYIETEELPN
;
A
#
# COMPACT_ATOMS: atom_id res chain seq x y z
N VAL A 1 -34.84 60.97 35.22
CA VAL A 1 -34.92 59.51 35.55
C VAL A 1 -34.88 58.65 34.26
N LYS A 2 -35.54 59.04 33.15
CA LYS A 2 -35.55 58.30 31.89
C LYS A 2 -34.20 58.24 31.17
N MET A 3 -33.34 59.25 31.27
CA MET A 3 -32.04 59.30 30.59
C MET A 3 -30.95 58.45 31.26
N ARG A 4 -31.04 58.20 32.57
CA ARG A 4 -30.11 57.33 33.32
C ARG A 4 -30.36 55.84 33.08
N PHE A 5 -31.61 55.45 32.74
CA PHE A 5 -31.96 54.08 32.42
C PHE A 5 -31.47 53.64 31.03
N ILE A 6 -31.40 54.57 30.07
CA ILE A 6 -30.92 54.28 28.71
C ILE A 6 -29.38 54.09 28.74
N MET A 7 -28.66 54.78 29.60
CA MET A 7 -27.21 54.68 29.72
C MET A 7 -26.77 53.37 30.40
N ILE A 8 -27.59 52.81 31.31
CA ILE A 8 -27.34 51.52 31.97
C ILE A 8 -27.66 50.37 31.01
N LEU A 9 -28.67 50.49 30.17
CA LEU A 9 -29.02 49.48 29.17
C LEU A 9 -27.97 49.38 28.04
N SER A 10 -27.34 50.52 27.68
CA SER A 10 -26.24 50.57 26.71
C SER A 10 -24.95 49.92 27.23
N LEU A 11 -24.71 49.99 28.56
CA LEU A 11 -23.52 49.37 29.18
C LEU A 11 -23.61 47.84 29.29
N ILE A 12 -24.84 47.30 29.39
CA ILE A 12 -25.07 45.86 29.45
C ILE A 12 -24.84 45.21 28.09
N PHE A 13 -25.06 45.92 26.99
CA PHE A 13 -24.78 45.40 25.64
C PHE A 13 -23.28 45.32 25.30
N TYR A 14 -22.42 46.10 25.97
CA TYR A 14 -20.97 46.04 25.78
C TYR A 14 -20.28 44.91 26.56
N LEU A 15 -20.94 44.30 27.55
CA LEU A 15 -20.40 43.15 28.32
C LEU A 15 -20.82 41.78 27.80
N ALA A 16 -21.72 41.72 26.80
CA ALA A 16 -22.13 40.48 26.17
C ALA A 16 -21.26 40.08 24.94
N GLY A 17 -20.18 40.80 24.68
CA GLY A 17 -19.32 40.64 23.50
C GLY A 17 -18.09 39.74 23.66
N CYS A 18 -17.96 39.03 24.77
CA CYS A 18 -17.02 37.89 24.86
C CYS A 18 -17.79 36.58 24.80
N GLN A 19 -18.49 36.32 23.70
CA GLN A 19 -18.64 34.94 23.29
C GLN A 19 -17.23 34.53 22.88
N ALA A 20 -16.63 33.61 23.66
CA ALA A 20 -15.50 32.83 23.21
C ALA A 20 -15.92 32.29 21.82
N PHE A 21 -15.19 32.69 20.79
CA PHE A 21 -15.18 31.94 19.55
C PHE A 21 -14.93 30.50 20.01
N PRO A 22 -15.72 29.52 19.60
CA PRO A 22 -15.32 28.14 19.73
C PRO A 22 -13.90 28.08 19.22
N GLY A 23 -12.98 27.47 19.99
CA GLY A 23 -11.59 27.40 19.60
C GLY A 23 -11.55 27.02 18.12
N TYR A 24 -10.67 27.63 17.36
CA TYR A 24 -10.22 27.04 16.11
C TYR A 24 -9.92 25.60 16.47
N ASP A 25 -10.77 24.66 16.04
CA ASP A 25 -10.37 23.26 16.02
C ASP A 25 -9.08 23.28 15.20
N GLN A 26 -7.96 22.97 15.85
CA GLN A 26 -6.67 22.94 15.19
C GLN A 26 -6.84 21.87 14.12
N GLU A 27 -6.81 22.29 12.85
CA GLU A 27 -6.97 21.35 11.73
C GLU A 27 -5.89 20.28 11.89
N THR A 28 -6.28 19.02 11.89
CA THR A 28 -5.36 17.88 12.01
C THR A 28 -4.28 17.99 10.95
N GLN A 29 -3.03 17.87 11.36
CA GLN A 29 -1.88 17.93 10.48
C GLN A 29 -1.25 16.54 10.33
N VAL A 30 -0.99 16.13 9.12
CA VAL A 30 -0.49 14.78 8.79
C VAL A 30 0.86 14.86 8.10
N GLY A 31 1.82 14.10 8.59
CA GLY A 31 3.15 13.95 7.99
C GLY A 31 3.35 12.59 7.35
N MET A 32 4.21 12.51 6.33
CA MET A 32 4.68 11.26 5.75
C MET A 32 6.20 11.25 5.64
N LEU A 33 6.80 10.11 5.97
CA LEU A 33 8.20 9.81 5.75
C LEU A 33 8.30 8.74 4.67
N VAL A 34 9.16 8.94 3.68
CA VAL A 34 9.41 7.97 2.60
C VAL A 34 10.92 7.76 2.41
N GLU A 35 11.33 6.51 2.17
CA GLU A 35 12.75 6.16 2.04
C GLU A 35 13.42 6.74 0.80
N THR A 36 12.70 6.79 -0.31
CA THR A 36 13.19 7.21 -1.61
C THR A 36 12.58 8.56 -2.00
N THR A 37 11.74 8.58 -3.01
CA THR A 37 11.03 9.75 -3.51
C THR A 37 9.57 9.42 -3.77
N ILE A 38 8.71 10.44 -3.74
CA ILE A 38 7.30 10.32 -4.14
C ILE A 38 7.12 10.25 -5.67
N HIS A 39 8.19 10.29 -6.44
CA HIS A 39 8.19 10.27 -7.91
C HIS A 39 8.74 8.98 -8.52
N ASP A 40 8.87 7.91 -7.74
CA ASP A 40 9.47 6.64 -8.14
C ASP A 40 8.60 5.75 -9.03
N GLN A 41 7.38 6.14 -9.31
CA GLN A 41 6.36 5.39 -10.07
C GLN A 41 5.99 4.03 -9.43
N ALA A 42 6.27 3.86 -8.15
CA ALA A 42 6.06 2.65 -7.38
C ALA A 42 5.51 2.98 -5.99
N TRP A 43 6.08 2.38 -4.95
CA TRP A 43 5.59 2.46 -3.57
C TRP A 43 5.51 3.90 -3.02
N GLY A 44 6.54 4.73 -3.22
CA GLY A 44 6.54 6.12 -2.77
C GLY A 44 5.45 6.97 -3.39
N GLN A 45 5.17 6.78 -4.69
CA GLN A 45 4.07 7.46 -5.39
C GLN A 45 2.71 7.05 -4.82
N GLN A 46 2.49 5.76 -4.50
CA GLN A 46 1.25 5.28 -3.90
C GLN A 46 1.03 5.88 -2.50
N GLY A 47 2.09 6.01 -1.70
CA GLY A 47 2.02 6.68 -0.41
C GLY A 47 1.64 8.16 -0.54
N TYR A 48 2.21 8.86 -1.51
CA TYR A 48 1.85 10.26 -1.74
C TYR A 48 0.41 10.43 -2.23
N LYS A 49 -0.06 9.52 -3.09
CA LYS A 49 -1.47 9.47 -3.49
C LYS A 49 -2.38 9.25 -2.28
N GLY A 50 -2.02 8.32 -1.37
CA GLY A 50 -2.74 8.11 -0.12
C GLY A 50 -2.79 9.37 0.76
N LEU A 51 -1.67 10.09 0.87
CA LEU A 51 -1.60 11.36 1.59
C LEU A 51 -2.52 12.44 0.97
N GLN A 52 -2.58 12.51 -0.37
CA GLN A 52 -3.49 13.43 -1.07
C GLN A 52 -4.96 13.03 -0.88
N THR A 53 -5.28 11.74 -0.92
CA THR A 53 -6.63 11.23 -0.68
C THR A 53 -7.14 11.65 0.69
N ILE A 54 -6.35 11.49 1.76
CA ILE A 54 -6.78 11.93 3.08
C ILE A 54 -6.87 13.46 3.20
N GLN A 55 -6.07 14.22 2.47
CA GLN A 55 -6.22 15.69 2.40
C GLN A 55 -7.55 16.07 1.75
N GLU A 56 -7.92 15.43 0.65
CA GLU A 56 -9.17 15.69 -0.07
C GLU A 56 -10.40 15.31 0.76
N ASP A 57 -10.37 14.15 1.42
CA ASP A 57 -11.52 13.58 2.14
C ASP A 57 -11.75 14.25 3.51
N TYR A 58 -10.68 14.62 4.21
CA TYR A 58 -10.75 15.09 5.60
C TYR A 58 -10.35 16.57 5.78
N GLY A 59 -9.84 17.23 4.74
CA GLY A 59 -9.43 18.63 4.78
C GLY A 59 -8.20 18.89 5.66
N VAL A 60 -7.36 17.87 5.88
CA VAL A 60 -6.16 17.96 6.72
C VAL A 60 -5.00 18.64 5.98
N ASP A 61 -4.12 19.31 6.73
CA ASP A 61 -2.85 19.78 6.19
C ASP A 61 -1.85 18.65 6.07
N ILE A 62 -1.17 18.54 4.93
CA ILE A 62 -0.22 17.46 4.66
C ILE A 62 1.22 17.97 4.53
N TYR A 63 2.15 17.17 5.05
CA TYR A 63 3.60 17.35 4.94
C TYR A 63 4.26 16.05 4.54
N PHE A 64 5.39 16.10 3.85
CA PHE A 64 6.17 14.90 3.58
C PHE A 64 7.68 15.16 3.61
N LYS A 65 8.45 14.10 3.84
CA LYS A 65 9.91 14.08 3.86
C LYS A 65 10.40 12.90 3.04
N GLU A 66 11.27 13.17 2.08
CA GLU A 66 11.88 12.19 1.18
C GLU A 66 13.30 11.83 1.62
N GLY A 67 13.76 10.65 1.21
CA GLY A 67 15.12 10.20 1.45
C GLY A 67 15.41 9.82 2.91
N ILE A 68 14.40 9.46 3.70
CA ILE A 68 14.51 9.17 5.12
C ILE A 68 14.80 7.67 5.31
N LYS A 69 16.09 7.28 5.29
CA LYS A 69 16.54 5.88 5.20
C LYS A 69 17.11 5.29 6.50
N ASN A 70 17.28 6.08 7.54
CA ASN A 70 17.91 5.61 8.78
C ASN A 70 17.33 6.32 10.01
N TYR A 71 17.66 5.76 11.18
CA TYR A 71 17.15 6.24 12.47
C TYR A 71 17.40 7.74 12.71
N THR A 72 18.61 8.23 12.44
CA THR A 72 18.97 9.64 12.70
C THR A 72 18.13 10.58 11.84
N GLN A 73 17.99 10.29 10.55
CA GLN A 73 17.15 11.06 9.63
C GLN A 73 15.67 10.99 10.05
N THR A 74 15.19 9.82 10.51
CA THR A 74 13.82 9.67 10.99
C THR A 74 13.58 10.53 12.22
N ALA A 75 14.49 10.51 13.21
CA ALA A 75 14.34 11.31 14.43
C ALA A 75 14.33 12.81 14.13
N GLU A 76 15.22 13.29 13.27
CA GLU A 76 15.26 14.69 12.83
C GLU A 76 13.98 15.09 12.05
N ALA A 77 13.49 14.22 11.19
CA ALA A 77 12.28 14.46 10.42
C ALA A 77 11.03 14.48 11.30
N VAL A 78 10.91 13.57 12.27
CA VAL A 78 9.83 13.54 13.27
C VAL A 78 9.86 14.82 14.10
N GLU A 79 11.02 15.24 14.62
CA GLU A 79 11.15 16.48 15.39
C GLU A 79 10.70 17.69 14.58
N ASP A 80 11.10 17.79 13.29
CA ASP A 80 10.68 18.89 12.42
C ASP A 80 9.17 18.89 12.16
N LEU A 81 8.55 17.73 11.95
CA LEU A 81 7.11 17.60 11.76
C LEU A 81 6.33 17.93 13.03
N VAL A 82 6.75 17.43 14.18
CA VAL A 82 6.13 17.76 15.49
C VAL A 82 6.24 19.24 15.80
N ASN A 83 7.37 19.89 15.52
CA ASN A 83 7.53 21.34 15.68
C ASN A 83 6.61 22.15 14.74
N LYS A 84 6.09 21.56 13.69
CA LYS A 84 5.07 22.15 12.81
C LYS A 84 3.64 21.90 13.28
N GLY A 85 3.46 21.08 14.31
CA GLY A 85 2.16 20.73 14.86
C GLY A 85 1.52 19.51 14.21
N VAL A 86 2.33 18.60 13.61
CA VAL A 86 1.82 17.36 13.02
C VAL A 86 1.35 16.41 14.12
N ASP A 87 0.12 15.91 13.98
CA ASP A 87 -0.57 15.02 14.93
C ASP A 87 -0.41 13.55 14.56
N VAL A 88 -0.31 13.25 13.25
CA VAL A 88 -0.19 11.89 12.71
C VAL A 88 0.99 11.80 11.75
N ILE A 89 1.86 10.82 11.94
CA ILE A 89 3.03 10.60 11.07
C ILE A 89 2.95 9.20 10.44
N PHE A 90 2.80 9.16 9.12
CA PHE A 90 2.92 7.94 8.34
C PHE A 90 4.39 7.66 7.99
N GLY A 91 4.89 6.51 8.39
CA GLY A 91 6.15 5.94 7.90
C GLY A 91 5.86 4.97 6.75
N HIS A 92 6.08 5.41 5.52
CA HIS A 92 5.70 4.66 4.32
C HIS A 92 6.73 3.57 3.95
N SER A 93 7.08 2.73 4.93
CA SER A 93 7.92 1.54 4.80
C SER A 93 8.02 0.76 6.13
N ASN A 94 8.47 -0.49 6.06
CA ASN A 94 8.71 -1.36 7.20
C ASN A 94 9.85 -0.90 8.12
N ILE A 95 10.84 -0.18 7.60
CA ILE A 95 11.98 0.30 8.41
C ILE A 95 11.53 1.22 9.55
N TYR A 96 10.44 1.96 9.33
CA TYR A 96 9.94 2.91 10.33
C TYR A 96 9.42 2.21 11.58
N GLY A 97 9.03 0.95 11.52
CA GLY A 97 8.64 0.17 12.70
C GLY A 97 9.75 0.10 13.76
N ASN A 98 10.99 -0.12 13.35
CA ASN A 98 12.13 -0.12 14.25
C ASN A 98 12.47 1.29 14.75
N HIS A 99 12.36 2.30 13.88
CA HIS A 99 12.64 3.68 14.26
C HIS A 99 11.57 4.22 15.23
N PHE A 100 10.29 3.97 14.97
CA PHE A 100 9.19 4.40 15.83
C PHE A 100 9.20 3.69 17.19
N ARG A 101 9.69 2.43 17.27
CA ARG A 101 9.91 1.74 18.55
C ARG A 101 10.78 2.54 19.50
N GLU A 102 11.79 3.23 19.00
CA GLU A 102 12.71 4.02 19.80
C GLU A 102 12.23 5.45 20.07
N ILE A 103 11.35 5.98 19.19
CA ILE A 103 10.98 7.40 19.18
C ILE A 103 9.63 7.65 19.89
N HIS A 104 8.65 6.76 19.75
CA HIS A 104 7.24 7.02 20.05
C HIS A 104 6.97 7.52 21.47
N GLN A 105 7.75 7.05 22.47
CA GLN A 105 7.58 7.44 23.86
C GLN A 105 7.97 8.91 24.13
N ALA A 106 8.79 9.51 23.27
CA ALA A 106 9.15 10.92 23.39
C ALA A 106 8.05 11.86 22.86
N TYR A 107 7.10 11.33 22.10
CA TYR A 107 6.00 12.07 21.46
C TYR A 107 4.65 11.39 21.72
N PRO A 108 4.18 11.32 22.98
CA PRO A 108 2.96 10.56 23.34
C PRO A 108 1.67 11.15 22.73
N GLU A 109 1.70 12.39 22.28
CA GLU A 109 0.56 13.08 21.64
C GLU A 109 0.54 12.91 20.11
N VAL A 110 1.50 12.17 19.53
CA VAL A 110 1.60 11.92 18.09
C VAL A 110 1.29 10.48 17.81
N ASP A 111 0.37 10.22 16.88
CA ASP A 111 0.12 8.88 16.37
C ASP A 111 1.07 8.54 15.23
N PHE A 112 1.77 7.43 15.37
CA PHE A 112 2.67 6.88 14.37
C PHE A 112 1.99 5.73 13.65
N ILE A 113 1.94 5.81 12.33
CA ILE A 113 1.39 4.74 11.49
C ILE A 113 2.49 4.33 10.51
N TYR A 114 2.70 3.03 10.29
CA TYR A 114 3.69 2.58 9.32
C TYR A 114 3.26 1.31 8.61
N PHE A 115 3.94 0.96 7.51
CA PHE A 115 3.56 -0.15 6.65
C PHE A 115 4.48 -1.36 6.82
N ASN A 116 3.90 -2.55 6.64
CA ASN A 116 4.58 -3.83 6.45
C ASN A 116 5.50 -4.22 7.62
N GLY A 117 4.98 -4.17 8.86
CA GLY A 117 5.73 -4.59 10.04
C GLY A 117 4.85 -5.05 11.21
N GLU A 118 5.49 -5.51 12.28
CA GLU A 118 4.80 -6.15 13.41
C GLU A 118 4.79 -5.29 14.69
N PHE A 119 5.69 -4.31 14.79
CA PHE A 119 5.77 -3.49 16.00
C PHE A 119 4.54 -2.63 16.17
N SER A 120 3.99 -2.61 17.38
CA SER A 120 2.89 -1.72 17.76
C SER A 120 3.03 -1.27 19.22
N ALA A 121 2.43 -0.12 19.54
CA ALA A 121 2.36 0.46 20.87
C ALA A 121 1.09 1.32 20.96
N GLU A 122 0.81 1.91 22.12
CA GLU A 122 -0.40 2.72 22.34
C GLU A 122 -0.61 3.77 21.23
N ASN A 123 0.48 4.43 20.79
CA ASN A 123 0.48 5.43 19.73
C ASN A 123 1.26 4.96 18.47
N VAL A 124 1.39 3.65 18.24
CA VAL A 124 2.02 3.10 17.02
C VAL A 124 1.15 2.02 16.43
N THR A 125 0.66 2.23 15.23
CA THR A 125 -0.14 1.28 14.45
C THR A 125 0.63 0.83 13.22
N SER A 126 0.66 -0.48 12.97
CA SER A 126 1.19 -1.07 11.73
C SER A 126 0.06 -1.44 10.77
N LEU A 127 0.23 -1.13 9.49
CA LEU A 127 -0.69 -1.45 8.41
C LEU A 127 -0.06 -2.49 7.50
N ASN A 128 -0.71 -3.63 7.31
CA ASN A 128 -0.18 -4.75 6.53
C ASN A 128 -1.20 -5.24 5.53
N PHE A 129 -0.74 -5.74 4.37
CA PHE A 129 -1.59 -6.34 3.36
C PHE A 129 -1.56 -7.87 3.46
N SER A 130 -2.70 -8.53 3.23
CA SER A 130 -2.82 -9.98 3.13
C SER A 130 -2.31 -10.48 1.77
N ALA A 131 -1.02 -10.25 1.51
CA ALA A 131 -0.42 -10.43 0.20
C ALA A 131 -0.39 -11.90 -0.27
N ARG A 132 -0.51 -12.89 0.64
CA ARG A 132 -0.56 -14.31 0.26
C ARG A 132 -1.79 -14.64 -0.60
N ALA A 133 -2.98 -14.12 -0.22
CA ALA A 133 -4.20 -14.31 -1.01
C ALA A 133 -4.08 -13.66 -2.40
N MET A 134 -3.54 -12.46 -2.44
CA MET A 134 -3.25 -11.74 -3.68
C MET A 134 -2.33 -12.56 -4.62
N GLY A 135 -1.24 -13.09 -4.08
CA GLY A 135 -0.33 -13.98 -4.80
C GLY A 135 -1.03 -15.24 -5.30
N PHE A 136 -1.88 -15.86 -4.47
CA PHE A 136 -2.61 -17.08 -4.82
C PHE A 136 -3.50 -16.89 -6.07
N PHE A 137 -4.32 -15.83 -6.09
CA PHE A 137 -5.16 -15.56 -7.25
C PHE A 137 -4.35 -15.19 -8.51
N ALA A 138 -3.22 -14.51 -8.36
CA ALA A 138 -2.28 -14.25 -9.45
C ALA A 138 -1.67 -15.56 -9.99
N GLY A 139 -1.32 -16.48 -9.09
CA GLY A 139 -0.80 -17.81 -9.42
C GLY A 139 -1.82 -18.66 -10.19
N MET A 140 -3.10 -18.61 -9.82
CA MET A 140 -4.17 -19.30 -10.59
C MET A 140 -4.21 -18.80 -12.03
N VAL A 141 -4.11 -17.46 -12.25
CA VAL A 141 -4.08 -16.90 -13.61
C VAL A 141 -2.84 -17.38 -14.38
N ALA A 142 -1.69 -17.39 -13.75
CA ALA A 142 -0.46 -17.86 -14.39
C ALA A 142 -0.53 -19.35 -14.73
N GLY A 143 -1.08 -20.18 -13.82
CA GLY A 143 -1.25 -21.62 -14.02
C GLY A 143 -2.20 -21.96 -15.16
N GLU A 144 -3.28 -21.19 -15.36
CA GLU A 144 -4.21 -21.35 -16.48
C GLU A 144 -3.60 -20.94 -17.82
N MET A 145 -2.77 -19.88 -17.82
CA MET A 145 -2.33 -19.23 -19.04
C MET A 145 -1.00 -19.76 -19.60
N THR A 146 -0.24 -20.54 -18.83
CA THR A 146 1.00 -21.14 -19.32
C THR A 146 0.71 -22.21 -20.39
N GLU A 147 1.43 -22.13 -21.51
CA GLU A 147 1.40 -23.16 -22.57
C GLU A 147 2.53 -24.19 -22.42
N THR A 148 3.61 -23.79 -21.74
CA THR A 148 4.82 -24.62 -21.55
C THR A 148 4.82 -25.39 -20.24
N ASN A 149 3.91 -25.08 -19.30
CA ASN A 149 3.94 -25.49 -17.90
C ASN A 149 5.19 -25.01 -17.15
N ARG A 150 5.83 -23.93 -17.61
CA ARG A 150 6.98 -23.32 -16.94
C ARG A 150 6.71 -21.85 -16.67
N ILE A 151 6.78 -21.48 -15.41
CA ILE A 151 6.43 -20.15 -14.91
C ILE A 151 7.61 -19.57 -14.14
N GLY A 152 7.94 -18.29 -14.40
CA GLY A 152 8.98 -17.57 -13.70
C GLY A 152 8.42 -16.64 -12.62
N LEU A 153 8.90 -16.76 -11.38
CA LEU A 153 8.65 -15.80 -10.33
C LEU A 153 9.95 -15.08 -9.96
N ILE A 154 9.97 -13.76 -10.09
CA ILE A 154 11.11 -12.93 -9.72
C ILE A 154 10.70 -12.08 -8.53
N GLY A 155 11.03 -12.54 -7.32
CA GLY A 155 10.76 -11.85 -6.07
C GLY A 155 11.94 -11.02 -5.58
N VAL A 156 11.76 -10.39 -4.43
CA VAL A 156 12.84 -9.64 -3.76
C VAL A 156 13.40 -10.42 -2.59
N PHE A 157 12.54 -10.85 -1.67
CA PHE A 157 12.95 -11.58 -0.47
C PHE A 157 12.10 -12.83 -0.23
N GLU A 158 12.69 -13.83 0.40
CA GLU A 158 12.04 -15.10 0.73
C GLU A 158 10.79 -14.95 1.64
N TRP A 159 10.76 -13.88 2.44
CA TRP A 159 9.66 -13.62 3.37
C TRP A 159 8.44 -12.90 2.77
N GLN A 160 8.44 -12.59 1.46
CA GLN A 160 7.27 -12.00 0.78
C GLN A 160 6.11 -13.00 0.74
N PRO A 161 4.95 -12.72 1.37
CA PRO A 161 3.85 -13.69 1.42
C PRO A 161 3.24 -13.98 0.05
N GLU A 162 3.30 -13.03 -0.87
CA GLU A 162 2.82 -13.19 -2.25
C GLU A 162 3.62 -14.21 -3.05
N VAL A 163 4.88 -14.46 -2.71
CA VAL A 163 5.72 -15.48 -3.35
C VAL A 163 5.18 -16.88 -3.04
N GLU A 164 4.91 -17.16 -1.76
CA GLU A 164 4.30 -18.41 -1.33
C GLU A 164 2.90 -18.59 -1.94
N GLY A 165 2.07 -17.53 -1.83
CA GLY A 165 0.72 -17.56 -2.38
C GLY A 165 0.69 -17.82 -3.88
N PHE A 166 1.58 -17.19 -4.65
CA PHE A 166 1.67 -17.39 -6.09
C PHE A 166 1.99 -18.84 -6.45
N TYR A 167 3.00 -19.42 -5.80
CA TYR A 167 3.34 -20.81 -5.99
C TYR A 167 2.14 -21.75 -5.71
N GLU A 168 1.46 -21.55 -4.58
CA GLU A 168 0.28 -22.34 -4.21
C GLU A 168 -0.84 -22.19 -5.24
N GLY A 169 -1.11 -20.97 -5.71
CA GLY A 169 -2.13 -20.68 -6.72
C GLY A 169 -1.82 -21.33 -8.07
N VAL A 170 -0.56 -21.33 -8.50
CA VAL A 170 -0.13 -22.04 -9.72
C VAL A 170 -0.40 -23.53 -9.59
N ILE A 171 0.05 -24.16 -8.51
CA ILE A 171 -0.10 -25.61 -8.32
C ILE A 171 -1.57 -26.00 -8.11
N HIS A 172 -2.39 -25.12 -7.50
CA HIS A 172 -3.83 -25.33 -7.40
C HIS A 172 -4.48 -25.40 -8.79
N GLN A 173 -4.17 -24.44 -9.67
CA GLN A 173 -4.76 -24.34 -11.01
C GLN A 173 -4.17 -25.35 -12.00
N ASN A 174 -2.85 -25.54 -11.95
CA ASN A 174 -2.11 -26.42 -12.85
C ASN A 174 -1.07 -27.23 -12.07
N PRO A 175 -1.42 -28.42 -11.57
CA PRO A 175 -0.50 -29.28 -10.82
C PRO A 175 0.70 -29.80 -11.62
N GLU A 176 0.69 -29.67 -12.96
CA GLU A 176 1.79 -30.11 -13.85
C GLU A 176 2.80 -28.96 -14.08
N ALA A 177 2.48 -27.73 -13.64
CA ALA A 177 3.36 -26.59 -13.85
C ALA A 177 4.57 -26.61 -12.90
N ASP A 178 5.71 -26.16 -13.42
CA ASP A 178 6.95 -25.94 -12.68
C ASP A 178 7.17 -24.43 -12.50
N VAL A 179 7.39 -23.99 -11.27
CA VAL A 179 7.61 -22.58 -10.94
C VAL A 179 9.06 -22.36 -10.55
N ASP A 180 9.79 -21.66 -11.40
CA ASP A 180 11.16 -21.22 -11.12
C ASP A 180 11.12 -19.92 -10.33
N ILE A 181 11.75 -19.91 -9.13
CA ILE A 181 11.73 -18.77 -8.21
C ILE A 181 13.13 -18.20 -8.04
N ALA A 182 13.31 -16.92 -8.38
CA ALA A 182 14.56 -16.21 -8.16
C ALA A 182 14.35 -14.94 -7.31
N LEU A 183 15.31 -14.61 -6.45
CA LEU A 183 15.24 -13.50 -5.51
C LEU A 183 16.37 -12.50 -5.75
N THR A 184 15.99 -11.26 -6.03
CA THR A 184 16.94 -10.16 -6.30
C THR A 184 17.64 -9.64 -5.06
N ASN A 185 17.10 -9.90 -3.86
CA ASN A 185 17.54 -9.33 -2.57
C ASN A 185 17.63 -7.79 -2.57
N SER A 186 16.92 -7.13 -3.48
CA SER A 186 16.86 -5.67 -3.61
C SER A 186 15.62 -5.26 -4.41
N TRP A 187 14.85 -4.30 -3.90
CA TRP A 187 13.70 -3.72 -4.59
C TRP A 187 14.07 -2.99 -5.89
N GLU A 188 15.34 -2.56 -6.02
CA GLU A 188 15.81 -1.67 -7.07
C GLU A 188 16.74 -2.37 -8.10
N ASN A 189 17.04 -3.66 -7.95
CA ASN A 189 18.04 -4.34 -8.80
C ASN A 189 17.44 -4.85 -10.12
N THR A 190 17.11 -3.92 -11.00
CA THR A 190 16.55 -4.21 -12.34
C THR A 190 17.47 -5.10 -13.18
N GLN A 191 18.79 -4.91 -13.11
CA GLN A 191 19.74 -5.71 -13.91
C GLN A 191 19.68 -7.19 -13.50
N MET A 192 19.60 -7.48 -12.22
CA MET A 192 19.49 -8.86 -11.72
C MET A 192 18.13 -9.48 -12.09
N ALA A 193 17.06 -8.70 -11.99
CA ALA A 193 15.72 -9.17 -12.35
C ALA A 193 15.63 -9.52 -13.85
N LEU A 194 16.17 -8.69 -14.73
CA LEU A 194 16.23 -8.97 -16.17
C LEU A 194 17.11 -10.18 -16.49
N MET A 195 18.24 -10.36 -15.79
CA MET A 195 19.08 -11.55 -15.94
C MET A 195 18.32 -12.82 -15.53
N PHE A 196 17.54 -12.79 -14.44
CA PHE A 196 16.70 -13.93 -14.03
C PHE A 196 15.61 -14.20 -15.06
N TYR A 197 14.94 -13.16 -15.54
CA TYR A 197 13.96 -13.26 -16.60
C TYR A 197 14.55 -13.96 -17.86
N GLU A 198 15.70 -13.48 -18.36
CA GLU A 198 16.37 -14.05 -19.52
C GLU A 198 16.66 -15.55 -19.34
N ASN A 199 17.24 -15.94 -18.19
CA ASN A 199 17.56 -17.33 -17.89
C ASN A 199 16.31 -18.20 -17.87
N MET A 200 15.25 -17.78 -17.17
CA MET A 200 13.98 -18.51 -17.07
C MET A 200 13.29 -18.63 -18.44
N SER A 201 13.30 -17.55 -19.24
CA SER A 201 12.74 -17.55 -20.59
C SER A 201 13.51 -18.48 -21.54
N GLU A 202 14.86 -18.51 -21.47
CA GLU A 202 15.68 -19.47 -22.23
C GLU A 202 15.40 -20.93 -21.82
N GLU A 203 15.01 -21.17 -20.56
CA GLU A 203 14.60 -22.47 -20.05
C GLU A 203 13.14 -22.82 -20.39
N GLY A 204 12.40 -21.90 -21.01
CA GLY A 204 11.06 -22.09 -21.55
C GLY A 204 9.93 -21.59 -20.67
N ALA A 205 10.19 -20.74 -19.68
CA ALA A 205 9.12 -20.04 -18.95
C ALA A 205 8.40 -19.07 -19.90
N ASP A 206 7.07 -19.06 -19.86
CA ASP A 206 6.21 -18.25 -20.74
C ASP A 206 5.26 -17.31 -20.00
N VAL A 207 5.15 -17.44 -18.66
CA VAL A 207 4.41 -16.51 -17.80
C VAL A 207 5.32 -16.07 -16.65
N PHE A 208 5.39 -14.75 -16.38
CA PHE A 208 6.28 -14.19 -15.38
C PHE A 208 5.54 -13.36 -14.34
N TYR A 209 5.92 -13.51 -13.06
CA TYR A 209 5.48 -12.62 -11.97
C TYR A 209 6.67 -11.87 -11.37
N PRO A 210 6.94 -10.64 -11.85
CA PRO A 210 7.99 -9.78 -11.29
C PRO A 210 7.49 -9.05 -10.04
N ALA A 211 7.55 -9.72 -8.88
CA ALA A 211 7.04 -9.24 -7.61
C ALA A 211 8.02 -8.28 -6.89
N GLY A 212 8.29 -7.12 -7.49
CA GLY A 212 9.13 -6.09 -6.92
C GLY A 212 8.92 -4.72 -7.58
N ASP A 213 9.16 -3.64 -6.84
CA ASP A 213 8.69 -2.30 -7.18
C ASP A 213 9.27 -1.70 -8.47
N ILE A 214 10.59 -1.66 -8.58
CA ILE A 214 11.25 -0.89 -9.66
C ILE A 214 11.48 -1.74 -10.90
N PHE A 215 11.68 -3.04 -10.74
CA PHE A 215 12.01 -3.92 -11.84
C PHE A 215 10.79 -4.56 -12.53
N ASN A 216 9.58 -4.44 -11.95
CA ASN A 216 8.38 -5.07 -12.56
C ASN A 216 8.11 -4.55 -13.98
N VAL A 217 8.08 -3.24 -14.18
CA VAL A 217 7.83 -2.65 -15.51
C VAL A 217 8.90 -3.05 -16.54
N PRO A 218 10.22 -2.94 -16.27
CA PRO A 218 11.24 -3.45 -17.18
C PRO A 218 11.10 -4.93 -17.56
N VAL A 219 10.71 -5.79 -16.61
CA VAL A 219 10.48 -7.23 -16.90
C VAL A 219 9.22 -7.42 -17.74
N ILE A 220 8.13 -6.69 -17.48
CA ILE A 220 6.91 -6.71 -18.31
C ILE A 220 7.22 -6.26 -19.74
N GLU A 221 7.99 -5.18 -19.91
CA GLU A 221 8.39 -4.68 -21.24
C GLU A 221 9.23 -5.71 -22.00
N GLN A 222 10.15 -6.41 -21.30
CA GLN A 222 10.94 -7.47 -21.91
C GLN A 222 10.06 -8.67 -22.28
N ALA A 223 9.13 -9.08 -21.40
CA ALA A 223 8.16 -10.14 -21.70
C ALA A 223 7.32 -9.80 -22.94
N GLN A 224 6.91 -8.54 -23.10
CA GLN A 224 6.21 -8.09 -24.31
C GLN A 224 7.05 -8.25 -25.58
N ILE A 225 8.34 -7.91 -25.51
CA ILE A 225 9.26 -8.03 -26.66
C ILE A 225 9.41 -9.51 -27.08
N ASP A 226 9.50 -10.41 -26.11
CA ASP A 226 9.74 -11.84 -26.34
C ASP A 226 8.46 -12.63 -26.62
N GLY A 227 7.28 -12.00 -26.46
CA GLY A 227 5.98 -12.63 -26.66
C GLY A 227 5.51 -13.51 -25.50
N ASN A 228 6.10 -13.33 -24.33
CA ASN A 228 5.71 -13.96 -23.07
C ASN A 228 4.60 -13.17 -22.36
N TYR A 229 3.97 -13.79 -21.35
CA TYR A 229 3.01 -13.13 -20.48
C TYR A 229 3.63 -12.65 -19.17
N ALA A 230 2.95 -11.73 -18.51
CA ALA A 230 3.34 -11.24 -17.19
C ALA A 230 2.12 -10.97 -16.29
N ILE A 231 2.33 -11.03 -14.98
CA ILE A 231 1.41 -10.54 -13.97
C ILE A 231 1.96 -9.22 -13.42
N GLY A 232 1.14 -8.18 -13.34
CA GLY A 232 1.53 -6.88 -12.77
C GLY A 232 1.61 -6.91 -11.23
N TYR A 233 2.33 -5.94 -10.64
CA TYR A 233 2.62 -5.89 -9.21
C TYR A 233 2.26 -4.53 -8.59
N VAL A 234 1.60 -4.56 -7.42
CA VAL A 234 1.19 -3.42 -6.55
C VAL A 234 0.11 -2.53 -7.16
N GLN A 235 0.11 -2.29 -8.47
CA GLN A 235 -0.89 -1.48 -9.18
C GLN A 235 -1.31 -2.14 -10.47
N ASP A 236 -2.45 -1.72 -11.02
CA ASP A 236 -2.88 -2.23 -12.32
C ASP A 236 -1.93 -1.74 -13.42
N GLN A 237 -1.21 -2.69 -14.01
CA GLN A 237 -0.21 -2.46 -15.05
C GLN A 237 -0.69 -2.90 -16.45
N SER A 238 -1.99 -3.12 -16.64
CA SER A 238 -2.59 -3.44 -17.94
C SER A 238 -2.20 -2.44 -19.03
N SER A 239 -2.07 -1.16 -18.68
CA SER A 239 -1.66 -0.10 -19.62
C SER A 239 -0.19 -0.15 -20.05
N VAL A 240 0.68 -0.90 -19.35
CA VAL A 240 2.08 -1.07 -19.75
C VAL A 240 2.17 -1.93 -21.01
N ALA A 241 1.41 -3.03 -21.05
CA ALA A 241 1.39 -3.97 -22.16
C ALA A 241 0.08 -4.78 -22.18
N GLU A 242 -0.98 -4.25 -22.79
CA GLU A 242 -2.36 -4.74 -22.72
C GLU A 242 -2.53 -6.25 -23.02
N ASN A 243 -1.78 -6.79 -23.96
CA ASN A 243 -1.86 -8.21 -24.32
C ASN A 243 -0.84 -9.09 -23.59
N THR A 244 0.08 -8.52 -22.86
CA THR A 244 1.15 -9.21 -22.13
C THR A 244 0.80 -9.32 -20.65
N VAL A 245 0.29 -8.25 -20.05
CA VAL A 245 -0.14 -8.25 -18.65
C VAL A 245 -1.49 -8.95 -18.55
N LEU A 246 -1.48 -10.19 -18.05
CA LEU A 246 -2.69 -11.02 -17.93
C LEU A 246 -3.70 -10.45 -16.92
N THR A 247 -3.21 -9.96 -15.82
CA THR A 247 -3.85 -9.19 -14.75
C THR A 247 -2.77 -8.62 -13.85
N SER A 248 -3.14 -7.94 -12.77
CA SER A 248 -2.20 -7.39 -11.80
C SER A 248 -2.65 -7.69 -10.38
N THR A 249 -1.69 -7.86 -9.46
CA THR A 249 -1.95 -7.78 -8.02
C THR A 249 -1.97 -6.31 -7.62
N VAL A 250 -3.11 -5.83 -7.07
CA VAL A 250 -3.28 -4.41 -6.76
C VAL A 250 -3.43 -4.21 -5.27
N GLN A 251 -2.59 -3.35 -4.71
CA GLN A 251 -2.69 -2.87 -3.33
C GLN A 251 -3.20 -1.43 -3.34
N LYS A 252 -4.40 -1.21 -2.85
CA LYS A 252 -5.02 0.12 -2.75
C LYS A 252 -4.48 0.87 -1.53
N VAL A 253 -3.27 1.35 -1.65
CA VAL A 253 -2.56 2.06 -0.58
C VAL A 253 -3.35 3.30 -0.13
N ASP A 254 -3.92 4.04 -1.08
CA ASP A 254 -4.77 5.21 -0.81
C ASP A 254 -6.00 4.86 0.05
N GLU A 255 -6.65 3.72 -0.20
CA GLU A 255 -7.75 3.23 0.62
C GLU A 255 -7.31 2.88 2.04
N VAL A 256 -6.14 2.26 2.21
CA VAL A 256 -5.58 1.95 3.54
C VAL A 256 -5.23 3.23 4.31
N TYR A 257 -4.69 4.26 3.63
CA TYR A 257 -4.52 5.59 4.24
C TYR A 257 -5.85 6.17 4.71
N ARG A 258 -6.88 6.11 3.86
CA ARG A 258 -8.23 6.59 4.16
C ARG A 258 -8.83 5.89 5.38
N ILE A 259 -8.75 4.54 5.44
CA ILE A 259 -9.26 3.74 6.57
C ILE A 259 -8.48 4.06 7.86
N ALA A 260 -7.17 4.19 7.78
CA ALA A 260 -6.35 4.53 8.94
C ALA A 260 -6.71 5.93 9.48
N MET A 261 -6.88 6.92 8.57
CA MET A 261 -7.27 8.27 8.94
C MET A 261 -8.70 8.34 9.49
N GLU A 262 -9.65 7.60 8.91
CA GLU A 262 -11.01 7.47 9.43
C GLU A 262 -11.02 6.95 10.86
N ARG A 263 -10.20 5.93 11.16
CA ARG A 263 -10.05 5.40 12.52
C ARG A 263 -9.45 6.42 13.48
N TYR A 264 -8.43 7.16 13.04
CA TYR A 264 -7.83 8.24 13.82
C TYR A 264 -8.86 9.32 14.17
N MET A 265 -9.58 9.84 13.15
CA MET A 265 -10.61 10.90 13.33
C MET A 265 -11.78 10.48 14.23
N ASN A 266 -12.01 9.18 14.40
CA ASN A 266 -13.04 8.61 15.27
C ASN A 266 -12.48 8.12 16.62
N ASP A 267 -11.28 8.51 17.03
CA ASP A 267 -10.58 8.04 18.25
C ASP A 267 -10.54 6.50 18.36
N ASN A 268 -10.41 5.81 17.21
CA ASN A 268 -10.46 4.36 17.11
C ASN A 268 -9.24 3.75 16.41
N LEU A 269 -8.13 4.47 16.38
CA LEU A 269 -6.87 3.94 15.89
C LEU A 269 -6.27 3.02 16.97
N PRO A 270 -6.14 1.70 16.76
CA PRO A 270 -6.06 0.76 17.88
C PRO A 270 -4.67 0.55 18.46
N GLY A 271 -3.62 1.24 17.99
CA GLY A 271 -2.25 0.99 18.45
C GLY A 271 -1.83 -0.49 18.38
N LYS A 272 -2.11 -1.15 17.25
CA LYS A 272 -1.78 -2.56 16.99
C LYS A 272 -1.51 -2.81 15.50
N ALA A 273 -1.01 -3.99 15.17
CA ALA A 273 -0.90 -4.41 13.77
C ALA A 273 -2.31 -4.68 13.20
N LEU A 274 -2.61 -4.04 12.08
CA LEU A 274 -3.83 -4.22 11.30
C LEU A 274 -3.49 -4.96 10.02
N MET A 275 -4.36 -5.88 9.62
CA MET A 275 -4.27 -6.60 8.36
C MET A 275 -5.39 -6.10 7.45
N PHE A 276 -5.07 -5.87 6.19
CA PHE A 276 -6.00 -5.43 5.15
C PHE A 276 -6.00 -6.43 4.01
N ASP A 277 -7.17 -6.77 3.54
CA ASP A 277 -7.36 -7.80 2.53
C ASP A 277 -8.39 -7.34 1.48
N PHE A 278 -8.89 -8.28 0.68
CA PHE A 278 -9.97 -8.07 -0.27
C PHE A 278 -11.28 -7.59 0.39
N GLN A 279 -11.57 -8.04 1.62
CA GLN A 279 -12.76 -7.67 2.39
C GLN A 279 -12.85 -6.17 2.67
N GLU A 280 -11.72 -5.53 2.99
CA GLU A 280 -11.66 -4.08 3.21
C GLU A 280 -11.54 -3.30 1.90
N GLY A 281 -11.47 -3.99 0.75
CA GLY A 281 -11.20 -3.35 -0.54
C GLY A 281 -9.78 -2.81 -0.67
N ALA A 282 -8.87 -3.26 0.18
CA ALA A 282 -7.46 -2.85 0.18
C ALA A 282 -6.61 -3.62 -0.85
N ILE A 283 -7.09 -4.78 -1.26
CA ILE A 283 -6.50 -5.61 -2.30
C ILE A 283 -7.56 -5.90 -3.35
N GLU A 284 -7.14 -5.93 -4.61
CA GLU A 284 -7.96 -6.39 -5.73
C GLU A 284 -7.10 -7.01 -6.83
N MET A 285 -7.73 -7.76 -7.73
CA MET A 285 -7.12 -8.14 -8.99
C MET A 285 -7.35 -7.02 -10.02
N GLY A 286 -6.31 -6.69 -10.77
CA GLY A 286 -6.40 -5.71 -11.85
C GLY A 286 -7.27 -6.18 -13.02
N GLU A 287 -7.36 -5.34 -14.05
CA GLU A 287 -8.07 -5.70 -15.28
C GLU A 287 -7.47 -6.94 -15.92
N TYR A 288 -8.33 -7.82 -16.46
CA TYR A 288 -7.87 -8.98 -17.20
C TYR A 288 -7.57 -8.63 -18.66
N SER A 289 -6.42 -9.09 -19.15
CA SER A 289 -6.10 -9.04 -20.57
C SER A 289 -7.16 -9.73 -21.42
N PRO A 290 -7.42 -9.23 -22.66
CA PRO A 290 -8.21 -9.96 -23.63
C PRO A 290 -7.70 -11.37 -23.96
N ALA A 291 -6.42 -11.65 -23.67
CA ALA A 291 -5.83 -12.99 -23.84
C ALA A 291 -6.39 -14.02 -22.83
N VAL A 292 -6.83 -13.56 -21.64
CA VAL A 292 -7.43 -14.46 -20.63
C VAL A 292 -8.83 -14.85 -21.04
N PRO A 293 -9.17 -16.15 -21.13
CA PRO A 293 -10.49 -16.63 -21.54
C PRO A 293 -11.63 -16.04 -20.69
N ALA A 294 -12.68 -15.53 -21.33
CA ALA A 294 -13.77 -14.85 -20.64
C ALA A 294 -14.49 -15.72 -19.59
N ASP A 295 -14.55 -17.03 -19.80
CA ASP A 295 -15.14 -17.94 -18.82
C ASP A 295 -14.24 -18.13 -17.61
N PHE A 296 -12.92 -18.19 -17.80
CA PHE A 296 -11.97 -18.22 -16.70
C PHE A 296 -11.94 -16.90 -15.91
N GLN A 297 -12.05 -15.73 -16.57
CA GLN A 297 -12.22 -14.46 -15.86
C GLN A 297 -13.47 -14.44 -14.94
N LYS A 298 -14.57 -15.12 -15.32
CA LYS A 298 -15.76 -15.25 -14.45
C LYS A 298 -15.50 -16.17 -13.28
N GLU A 299 -14.80 -17.28 -13.52
CA GLU A 299 -14.39 -18.22 -12.48
C GLU A 299 -13.51 -17.52 -11.44
N MET A 300 -12.51 -16.78 -11.89
CA MET A 300 -11.64 -15.98 -11.01
C MET A 300 -12.41 -14.97 -10.18
N ARG A 301 -13.34 -14.21 -10.79
CA ARG A 301 -14.18 -13.28 -10.03
C ARG A 301 -15.03 -13.99 -8.98
N ALA A 302 -15.61 -15.14 -9.31
CA ALA A 302 -16.39 -15.91 -8.35
C ALA A 302 -15.52 -16.47 -7.21
N ALA A 303 -14.28 -16.90 -7.51
CA ALA A 303 -13.34 -17.39 -6.51
C ALA A 303 -12.92 -16.26 -5.53
N VAL A 304 -12.65 -15.06 -6.04
CA VAL A 304 -12.36 -13.89 -5.21
C VAL A 304 -13.58 -13.49 -4.37
N GLU A 305 -14.78 -13.46 -4.95
CA GLU A 305 -16.02 -13.19 -4.20
C GLU A 305 -16.23 -14.21 -3.07
N GLN A 306 -16.01 -15.48 -3.33
CA GLN A 306 -16.10 -16.54 -2.32
C GLN A 306 -15.05 -16.32 -1.21
N TYR A 307 -13.83 -15.98 -1.56
CA TYR A 307 -12.77 -15.66 -0.58
C TYR A 307 -13.15 -14.45 0.30
N ILE A 308 -13.73 -13.40 -0.30
CA ILE A 308 -14.23 -12.23 0.45
C ILE A 308 -15.28 -12.64 1.50
N GLU A 309 -16.14 -13.62 1.19
CA GLU A 309 -17.19 -14.09 2.10
C GLU A 309 -16.69 -15.06 3.18
N THR A 310 -15.70 -15.88 2.85
CA THR A 310 -15.29 -17.02 3.70
C THR A 310 -13.93 -16.88 4.35
N GLU A 311 -13.07 -16.00 3.85
CA GLU A 311 -11.63 -15.87 4.18
C GLU A 311 -10.83 -17.17 3.89
N GLU A 312 -11.42 -18.12 3.13
CA GLU A 312 -10.79 -19.38 2.78
C GLU A 312 -10.39 -19.38 1.29
N LEU A 313 -9.09 -19.60 1.01
CA LEU A 313 -8.61 -19.78 -0.36
C LEU A 313 -9.22 -21.04 -0.99
N PRO A 314 -9.41 -21.07 -2.32
CA PRO A 314 -9.83 -22.28 -3.04
C PRO A 314 -8.94 -23.49 -2.70
N ASN A 315 -9.57 -24.67 -2.49
CA ASN A 315 -8.90 -25.94 -2.11
C ASN A 315 -8.75 -26.86 -3.31
#